data_b63fbad3c6e451443bf1057ab6764284
#
_entry.id   b63fbad3c6e451443bf1057ab6764284
#
_cell.length_a   1.000
_cell.length_b   1.000
_cell.length_c   1.000
_cell.angle_alpha   90.00
_cell.angle_beta   90.00
_cell.angle_gamma   90.00
#
_symmetry.space_group_name_H-M   'P 1'
#
loop_
_entity.id
_entity.type
_entity.pdbx_description
1 polymer ?
#
loop_
_entity_poly.entity_id
_entity_poly.type
_entity_poly.pdbx_seq_one_letter_code
_entity_poly.pdbx_strand_id
1 'polypeptide(L)'
;MTMARLRAVVAWSACALLAVPLANCAGNGHARSDERANVYPENYRNDMIGFLHTYINDPTQVRDAAIADPVLRLVSGSPDRGNSPLDKISRSFERGTGSQERYIVCIRFNAKDRDGRYTGLKTGMAVFTGGRFERFYEQRQGPCDQADYKPFPELETLGH
;
A
#
# COMPACT_ATOMS: atom_id res chain seq x y z
N MET A 1 -68.90 16.07 67.17
CA MET A 1 -67.62 16.84 67.30
C MET A 1 -66.46 15.97 67.02
N THR A 2 -65.98 15.96 65.79
CA THR A 2 -64.83 15.11 65.42
C THR A 2 -64.08 15.78 64.27
N MET A 3 -62.89 16.28 64.58
CA MET A 3 -62.00 16.95 63.61
C MET A 3 -61.32 15.94 62.77
N ALA A 4 -61.48 16.01 61.41
CA ALA A 4 -60.78 15.26 60.44
C ALA A 4 -59.45 15.97 60.12
N ARG A 5 -58.32 15.29 60.34
CA ARG A 5 -56.99 15.74 59.97
C ARG A 5 -56.64 15.31 58.53
N LEU A 6 -56.48 16.30 57.69
CA LEU A 6 -56.01 16.12 56.30
C LEU A 6 -54.53 15.84 56.33
N ARG A 7 -54.05 14.70 55.83
CA ARG A 7 -52.63 14.40 55.63
C ARG A 7 -52.30 14.63 54.14
N ALA A 8 -51.46 15.62 53.89
CA ALA A 8 -50.88 15.87 52.60
C ALA A 8 -49.79 14.83 52.32
N VAL A 9 -49.95 14.09 51.25
CA VAL A 9 -48.94 13.16 50.73
C VAL A 9 -48.11 13.91 49.70
N VAL A 10 -46.86 14.18 50.05
CA VAL A 10 -45.86 14.77 49.14
C VAL A 10 -45.26 13.64 48.34
N ALA A 11 -45.60 13.59 47.05
CA ALA A 11 -45.00 12.67 46.10
C ALA A 11 -43.65 13.21 45.63
N TRP A 12 -42.58 12.55 46.00
CA TRP A 12 -41.23 12.80 45.46
C TRP A 12 -41.10 12.11 44.13
N SER A 13 -41.10 12.88 43.04
CA SER A 13 -40.72 12.42 41.72
C SER A 13 -39.19 12.31 41.65
N ALA A 14 -38.68 11.09 41.68
CA ALA A 14 -37.28 10.80 41.40
C ALA A 14 -37.03 10.86 39.91
N CYS A 15 -36.48 11.94 39.39
CA CYS A 15 -35.88 12.00 38.04
C CYS A 15 -34.63 11.11 38.00
N ALA A 16 -34.78 9.91 37.48
CA ALA A 16 -33.66 9.05 37.14
C ALA A 16 -33.00 9.61 35.85
N LEU A 17 -31.88 10.30 36.01
CA LEU A 17 -30.97 10.67 34.90
C LEU A 17 -30.31 9.42 34.37
N LEU A 18 -30.82 8.90 33.28
CA LEU A 18 -30.16 7.87 32.45
C LEU A 18 -28.93 8.51 31.78
N ALA A 19 -27.79 8.37 32.41
CA ALA A 19 -26.49 8.65 31.82
C ALA A 19 -26.25 7.54 30.73
N VAL A 20 -26.51 7.86 29.46
CA VAL A 20 -26.12 7.04 28.32
C VAL A 20 -24.61 7.18 28.18
N PRO A 21 -23.81 6.11 28.34
CA PRO A 21 -22.41 6.18 27.99
C PRO A 21 -22.33 6.33 26.48
N LEU A 22 -21.88 7.50 26.01
CA LEU A 22 -21.39 7.68 24.65
C LEU A 22 -20.15 6.80 24.52
N ALA A 23 -20.37 5.56 24.09
CA ALA A 23 -19.29 4.69 23.64
C ALA A 23 -18.60 5.42 22.47
N ASN A 24 -17.44 5.99 22.74
CA ASN A 24 -16.51 6.49 21.74
C ASN A 24 -16.13 5.31 20.84
N CYS A 25 -16.86 5.11 19.75
CA CYS A 25 -16.38 4.38 18.58
C CYS A 25 -15.34 5.25 17.86
N ALA A 26 -14.23 5.58 18.55
CA ALA A 26 -13.02 6.06 17.90
C ALA A 26 -12.44 4.86 17.14
N GLY A 27 -12.89 4.75 15.88
CA GLY A 27 -12.70 3.59 15.07
C GLY A 27 -11.24 3.32 14.74
N ASN A 28 -10.86 2.08 14.90
CA ASN A 28 -9.74 1.42 14.27
C ASN A 28 -9.94 1.24 12.73
N GLY A 29 -10.56 2.21 12.07
CA GLY A 29 -10.82 2.14 10.62
C GLY A 29 -9.53 2.06 9.79
N HIS A 30 -8.47 2.72 10.24
CA HIS A 30 -7.17 2.71 9.56
C HIS A 30 -6.47 1.34 9.69
N ALA A 31 -6.50 0.72 10.86
CA ALA A 31 -5.85 -0.58 11.07
C ALA A 31 -6.46 -1.69 10.19
N ARG A 32 -7.79 -1.70 10.02
CA ARG A 32 -8.47 -2.70 9.17
C ARG A 32 -8.21 -2.50 7.66
N SER A 33 -8.06 -1.25 7.21
CA SER A 33 -7.73 -0.97 5.81
C SER A 33 -6.31 -1.39 5.48
N ASP A 34 -5.37 -1.19 6.38
CA ASP A 34 -3.97 -1.58 6.20
C ASP A 34 -3.79 -3.10 6.22
N GLU A 35 -4.48 -3.81 7.09
CA GLU A 35 -4.43 -5.27 7.14
C GLU A 35 -4.91 -5.92 5.84
N ARG A 36 -5.98 -5.42 5.22
CA ARG A 36 -6.45 -5.89 3.90
C ARG A 36 -5.50 -5.55 2.77
N ALA A 37 -4.78 -4.46 2.90
CA ALA A 37 -3.80 -4.03 1.92
C ALA A 37 -2.47 -4.80 2.03
N ASN A 38 -2.17 -5.36 3.21
CA ASN A 38 -0.93 -6.06 3.53
C ASN A 38 -1.05 -7.58 3.42
N VAL A 39 -1.73 -8.06 2.39
CA VAL A 39 -1.75 -9.48 2.04
C VAL A 39 -0.47 -9.83 1.29
N TYR A 40 0.18 -10.93 1.70
CA TYR A 40 1.39 -11.42 1.03
C TYR A 40 1.10 -11.79 -0.43
N PRO A 41 1.89 -11.32 -1.41
CA PRO A 41 1.66 -11.59 -2.82
C PRO A 41 2.24 -12.94 -3.24
N GLU A 42 1.52 -14.02 -3.03
CA GLU A 42 1.98 -15.39 -3.33
C GLU A 42 2.42 -15.58 -4.79
N ASN A 43 1.78 -14.88 -5.73
CA ASN A 43 2.02 -15.01 -7.16
C ASN A 43 2.95 -13.92 -7.72
N TYR A 44 3.72 -13.23 -6.87
CA TYR A 44 4.53 -12.07 -7.26
C TYR A 44 5.45 -12.31 -8.46
N ARG A 45 6.01 -13.52 -8.62
CA ARG A 45 6.88 -13.84 -9.76
C ARG A 45 6.10 -13.83 -11.07
N ASN A 46 4.92 -14.44 -11.10
CA ASN A 46 4.06 -14.46 -12.31
C ASN A 46 3.52 -13.07 -12.63
N ASP A 47 3.13 -12.30 -11.60
CA ASP A 47 2.65 -10.93 -11.78
C ASP A 47 3.76 -10.07 -12.39
N MET A 48 5.00 -10.24 -11.93
CA MET A 48 6.16 -9.52 -12.47
C MET A 48 6.50 -9.94 -13.90
N ILE A 49 6.40 -11.23 -14.23
CA ILE A 49 6.55 -11.72 -15.61
C ILE A 49 5.53 -11.05 -16.52
N GLY A 50 4.24 -11.09 -16.15
CA GLY A 50 3.16 -10.49 -16.93
C GLY A 50 3.33 -9.00 -17.14
N PHE A 51 3.72 -8.27 -16.11
CA PHE A 51 4.00 -6.84 -16.21
C PHE A 51 5.22 -6.56 -17.09
N LEU A 52 6.37 -7.20 -16.80
CA LEU A 52 7.63 -6.92 -17.47
C LEU A 52 7.61 -7.33 -18.96
N HIS A 53 6.81 -8.32 -19.32
CA HIS A 53 6.59 -8.66 -20.73
C HIS A 53 6.02 -7.49 -21.54
N THR A 54 5.20 -6.65 -20.93
CA THR A 54 4.63 -5.46 -21.58
C THR A 54 5.48 -4.21 -21.41
N TYR A 55 6.25 -4.16 -20.30
CA TYR A 55 7.05 -3.00 -19.93
C TYR A 55 8.40 -2.95 -20.67
N ILE A 56 9.04 -4.12 -20.87
CA ILE A 56 10.33 -4.23 -21.55
C ILE A 56 10.10 -4.15 -23.07
N ASN A 57 10.88 -3.32 -23.74
CA ASN A 57 10.73 -3.10 -25.17
C ASN A 57 10.96 -4.37 -26.01
N ASP A 58 11.94 -5.19 -25.63
CA ASP A 58 12.18 -6.52 -26.21
C ASP A 58 12.34 -7.54 -25.06
N PRO A 59 11.23 -8.16 -24.62
CA PRO A 59 11.27 -9.11 -23.50
C PRO A 59 11.99 -10.42 -23.86
N THR A 60 12.22 -10.69 -25.14
CA THR A 60 12.94 -11.91 -25.59
C THR A 60 14.45 -11.81 -25.42
N GLN A 61 14.95 -10.63 -25.11
CA GLN A 61 16.38 -10.31 -25.00
C GLN A 61 16.71 -9.76 -23.60
N VAL A 62 16.23 -10.41 -22.56
CA VAL A 62 16.55 -10.10 -21.17
C VAL A 62 17.66 -11.01 -20.68
N ARG A 63 18.57 -10.47 -19.87
CA ARG A 63 19.64 -11.20 -19.18
C ARG A 63 19.91 -10.63 -17.79
N ASP A 64 20.64 -11.38 -16.99
CA ASP A 64 21.03 -10.99 -15.63
C ASP A 64 19.80 -10.68 -14.75
N ALA A 65 18.69 -11.38 -15.00
CA ALA A 65 17.45 -11.17 -14.28
C ALA A 65 17.53 -11.76 -12.87
N ALA A 66 17.15 -10.96 -11.89
CA ALA A 66 17.07 -11.41 -10.51
C ALA A 66 15.93 -10.69 -9.78
N ILE A 67 15.31 -11.39 -8.84
CA ILE A 67 14.16 -10.91 -8.07
C ILE A 67 14.37 -11.21 -6.59
N ALA A 68 13.95 -10.29 -5.74
CA ALA A 68 13.94 -10.52 -4.29
C ALA A 68 12.55 -10.95 -3.82
N ASP A 69 12.51 -11.67 -2.69
CA ASP A 69 11.24 -12.04 -2.07
C ASP A 69 10.48 -10.77 -1.62
N PRO A 70 9.14 -10.83 -1.54
CA PRO A 70 8.34 -9.72 -1.07
C PRO A 70 8.66 -9.35 0.37
N VAL A 71 8.91 -8.07 0.62
CA VAL A 71 9.20 -7.53 1.96
C VAL A 71 8.22 -6.41 2.28
N LEU A 72 7.67 -6.43 3.49
CA LEU A 72 6.79 -5.35 3.97
C LEU A 72 7.64 -4.10 4.27
N ARG A 73 7.28 -2.97 3.68
CA ARG A 73 7.96 -1.69 3.84
C ARG A 73 6.97 -0.53 3.89
N LEU A 74 7.37 0.53 4.56
CA LEU A 74 6.66 1.80 4.50
C LEU A 74 6.89 2.44 3.13
N VAL A 75 5.83 2.59 2.38
CA VAL A 75 5.84 3.24 1.07
C VAL A 75 5.11 4.57 1.20
N SER A 76 5.79 5.66 0.86
CA SER A 76 5.16 6.96 0.81
C SER A 76 4.20 7.00 -0.38
N GLY A 77 2.95 7.38 -0.13
CA GLY A 77 1.85 7.33 -1.10
C GLY A 77 1.91 8.36 -2.24
N SER A 78 3.07 8.92 -2.53
CA SER A 78 3.20 9.84 -3.67
C SER A 78 4.30 9.35 -4.60
N PRO A 79 3.96 8.73 -5.73
CA PRO A 79 4.89 8.63 -6.84
C PRO A 79 5.13 10.02 -7.41
N ASP A 80 6.30 10.21 -8.03
CA ASP A 80 6.67 11.37 -8.83
C ASP A 80 5.54 11.90 -9.73
N ARG A 81 4.61 12.63 -9.15
CA ARG A 81 3.86 13.62 -9.90
C ARG A 81 4.78 14.81 -10.04
N GLY A 82 5.17 15.08 -11.27
CA GLY A 82 6.12 16.10 -11.63
C GLY A 82 5.91 17.43 -10.88
N ASN A 83 6.96 18.20 -10.78
CA ASN A 83 7.03 19.51 -10.13
C ASN A 83 6.10 20.57 -10.77
N SER A 84 4.87 20.19 -11.12
CA SER A 84 3.86 21.13 -11.63
C SER A 84 3.36 22.04 -10.51
N PRO A 85 3.18 23.34 -10.75
CA PRO A 85 2.60 24.27 -9.78
C PRO A 85 1.22 23.83 -9.27
N LEU A 86 0.45 23.09 -10.08
CA LEU A 86 -0.86 22.54 -9.73
C LEU A 86 -0.75 21.39 -8.71
N ASP A 87 0.37 20.64 -8.69
CA ASP A 87 0.60 19.57 -7.73
C ASP A 87 0.82 20.10 -6.31
N LYS A 88 1.30 21.34 -6.17
CA LYS A 88 1.44 22.01 -4.86
C LYS A 88 0.10 22.33 -4.21
N ILE A 89 -0.92 22.62 -5.03
CA ILE A 89 -2.27 22.93 -4.55
C ILE A 89 -2.98 21.62 -4.12
N SER A 90 -2.81 20.56 -4.90
CA SER A 90 -3.38 19.24 -4.55
C SER A 90 -2.83 18.68 -3.24
N ARG A 91 -1.54 18.89 -2.95
CA ARG A 91 -0.91 18.48 -1.67
C ARG A 91 -1.52 19.15 -0.43
N SER A 92 -2.15 20.29 -0.58
CA SER A 92 -2.81 20.98 0.53
C SER A 92 -4.14 20.32 0.91
N PHE A 93 -4.77 19.61 0.00
CA PHE A 93 -6.02 18.89 0.20
C PHE A 93 -5.83 17.41 0.58
N GLU A 94 -4.70 16.80 0.20
CA GLU A 94 -4.37 15.41 0.51
C GLU A 94 -3.63 15.29 1.86
N ARG A 95 -4.22 15.82 2.92
CA ARG A 95 -3.73 15.67 4.30
C ARG A 95 -3.97 14.25 4.85
N GLY A 96 -3.77 13.23 4.00
CA GLY A 96 -4.01 11.83 4.30
C GLY A 96 -3.01 10.84 3.72
N THR A 97 -1.97 11.28 3.02
CA THR A 97 -0.92 10.40 2.48
C THR A 97 0.16 10.13 3.53
N GLY A 98 -0.26 9.49 4.62
CA GLY A 98 0.67 8.82 5.51
C GLY A 98 1.43 7.74 4.77
N SER A 99 2.67 7.49 5.15
CA SER A 99 3.39 6.29 4.72
C SER A 99 2.55 5.07 5.05
N GLN A 100 2.30 4.22 4.08
CA GLN A 100 1.51 3.00 4.24
C GLN A 100 2.43 1.80 4.12
N GLU A 101 2.23 0.80 4.97
CA GLU A 101 2.93 -0.46 4.80
C GLU A 101 2.39 -1.18 3.57
N ARG A 102 3.30 -1.60 2.69
CA ARG A 102 3.00 -2.39 1.49
C ARG A 102 4.08 -3.42 1.27
N TYR A 103 3.73 -4.53 0.66
CA TYR A 103 4.73 -5.44 0.15
C TYR A 103 5.41 -4.82 -1.06
N ILE A 104 6.74 -4.82 -1.03
CA ILE A 104 7.57 -4.44 -2.16
C ILE A 104 8.36 -5.65 -2.65
N VAL A 105 8.53 -5.73 -3.95
CA VAL A 105 9.38 -6.71 -4.63
C VAL A 105 10.43 -5.95 -5.41
N CYS A 106 11.68 -6.23 -5.11
CA CYS A 106 12.81 -5.67 -5.86
C CYS A 106 13.19 -6.59 -7.01
N ILE A 107 13.38 -6.00 -8.18
CA ILE A 107 13.78 -6.74 -9.37
C ILE A 107 14.90 -6.00 -10.08
N ARG A 108 15.81 -6.74 -10.68
CA ARG A 108 16.84 -6.20 -11.55
C ARG A 108 16.96 -7.04 -12.81
N PHE A 109 17.28 -6.39 -13.91
CA PHE A 109 17.44 -7.03 -15.20
C PHE A 109 18.20 -6.13 -16.14
N ASN A 110 18.77 -6.71 -17.18
CA ASN A 110 19.43 -6.01 -18.26
C ASN A 110 18.71 -6.34 -19.56
N ALA A 111 18.06 -5.33 -20.14
CA ALA A 111 17.30 -5.45 -21.37
C ALA A 111 17.86 -4.54 -22.44
N LYS A 112 17.52 -4.82 -23.68
CA LYS A 112 17.88 -3.98 -24.82
C LYS A 112 16.97 -2.75 -24.90
N ASP A 113 17.56 -1.65 -25.35
CA ASP A 113 16.84 -0.44 -25.74
C ASP A 113 16.20 -0.63 -27.15
N ARG A 114 15.59 0.45 -27.63
CA ARG A 114 14.98 0.47 -28.99
C ARG A 114 16.00 0.32 -30.12
N ASP A 115 17.26 0.60 -29.85
CA ASP A 115 18.35 0.48 -30.79
C ASP A 115 19.01 -0.92 -30.75
N GLY A 116 18.45 -1.83 -29.96
CA GLY A 116 18.93 -3.21 -29.80
C GLY A 116 20.19 -3.37 -28.95
N ARG A 117 20.55 -2.34 -28.16
CA ARG A 117 21.73 -2.34 -27.31
C ARG A 117 21.34 -2.57 -25.84
N TYR A 118 22.12 -3.39 -25.13
CA TYR A 118 21.96 -3.53 -23.70
C TYR A 118 22.33 -2.24 -22.96
N THR A 119 21.45 -1.76 -22.12
CA THR A 119 21.61 -0.47 -21.40
C THR A 119 22.26 -0.62 -20.03
N GLY A 120 22.61 -1.86 -19.66
CA GLY A 120 23.12 -2.18 -18.34
C GLY A 120 22.04 -2.63 -17.38
N LEU A 121 22.46 -2.98 -16.17
CA LEU A 121 21.55 -3.50 -15.14
C LEU A 121 20.64 -2.38 -14.63
N LYS A 122 19.33 -2.56 -14.82
CA LYS A 122 18.29 -1.70 -14.28
C LYS A 122 17.71 -2.33 -13.01
N THR A 123 17.40 -1.51 -12.04
CA THR A 123 16.72 -1.93 -10.81
C THR A 123 15.35 -1.30 -10.75
N GLY A 124 14.35 -2.06 -10.35
CA GLY A 124 13.01 -1.58 -10.12
C GLY A 124 12.40 -2.12 -8.84
N MET A 125 11.39 -1.43 -8.37
CA MET A 125 10.59 -1.76 -7.20
C MET A 125 9.13 -1.88 -7.61
N ALA A 126 8.56 -3.05 -7.42
CA ALA A 126 7.14 -3.29 -7.56
C ALA A 126 6.44 -3.16 -6.21
N VAL A 127 5.30 -2.51 -6.17
CA VAL A 127 4.44 -2.37 -4.98
C VAL A 127 3.22 -3.25 -5.16
N PHE A 128 2.89 -3.97 -4.10
CA PHE A 128 1.73 -4.87 -4.04
C PHE A 128 0.75 -4.39 -2.98
N THR A 129 -0.53 -4.41 -3.31
CA THR A 129 -1.64 -4.08 -2.42
C THR A 129 -2.68 -5.18 -2.47
N GLY A 130 -3.06 -5.70 -1.30
CA GLY A 130 -4.02 -6.82 -1.23
C GLY A 130 -3.53 -8.08 -1.96
N GLY A 131 -2.22 -8.32 -1.97
CA GLY A 131 -1.60 -9.47 -2.64
C GLY A 131 -1.51 -9.36 -4.15
N ARG A 132 -1.83 -8.20 -4.75
CA ARG A 132 -1.82 -7.98 -6.20
C ARG A 132 -0.83 -6.89 -6.57
N PHE A 133 -0.21 -7.02 -7.73
CA PHE A 133 0.64 -5.98 -8.31
C PHE A 133 -0.18 -4.69 -8.52
N GLU A 134 0.36 -3.58 -8.04
CA GLU A 134 -0.28 -2.27 -8.16
C GLU A 134 0.51 -1.34 -9.08
N ARG A 135 1.81 -1.19 -8.82
CA ARG A 135 2.65 -0.23 -9.57
C ARG A 135 4.13 -0.60 -9.53
N PHE A 136 4.89 -0.02 -10.46
CA PHE A 136 6.32 -0.24 -10.61
C PHE A 136 7.06 1.08 -10.69
N TYR A 137 8.23 1.12 -10.10
CA TYR A 137 9.15 2.26 -10.13
C TYR A 137 10.53 1.80 -10.58
N GLU A 138 11.08 2.44 -11.62
CA GLU A 138 12.51 2.32 -11.86
C GLU A 138 13.28 3.06 -10.76
N GLN A 139 14.29 2.43 -10.21
CA GLN A 139 15.10 2.98 -9.14
C GLN A 139 16.56 3.06 -9.55
N ARG A 140 17.20 4.17 -9.23
CA ARG A 140 18.64 4.30 -9.33
C ARG A 140 19.31 4.05 -8.00
N GLN A 141 18.66 4.36 -6.90
CA GLN A 141 19.07 4.15 -5.51
C GLN A 141 17.81 3.99 -4.64
N GLY A 142 17.90 3.27 -3.54
CA GLY A 142 16.78 3.18 -2.62
C GLY A 142 16.60 1.82 -1.93
N PRO A 143 15.36 1.45 -1.58
CA PRO A 143 15.09 0.28 -0.77
C PRO A 143 15.51 -1.05 -1.40
N CYS A 144 15.82 -1.06 -2.70
CA CYS A 144 16.26 -2.25 -3.42
C CYS A 144 17.80 -2.43 -3.45
N ASP A 145 18.58 -1.50 -2.96
CA ASP A 145 20.07 -1.57 -3.02
C ASP A 145 20.62 -2.74 -2.19
N GLN A 146 19.93 -3.10 -1.12
CA GLN A 146 20.34 -4.18 -0.20
C GLN A 146 19.40 -5.37 -0.24
N ALA A 147 18.62 -5.53 -1.33
CA ALA A 147 17.71 -6.65 -1.46
C ALA A 147 18.45 -7.97 -1.70
N ASP A 148 17.94 -9.05 -1.12
CA ASP A 148 18.48 -10.40 -1.34
C ASP A 148 17.95 -10.94 -2.68
N TYR A 149 18.71 -10.70 -3.73
CA TYR A 149 18.37 -11.07 -5.08
C TYR A 149 18.64 -12.55 -5.36
N LYS A 150 17.62 -13.25 -5.85
CA LYS A 150 17.67 -14.61 -6.35
C LYS A 150 17.56 -14.61 -7.88
N PRO A 151 18.15 -15.57 -8.58
CA PRO A 151 17.99 -15.70 -10.04
C PRO A 151 16.52 -15.72 -10.45
N PHE A 152 16.22 -15.07 -11.59
CA PHE A 152 14.89 -15.02 -12.17
C PHE A 152 14.90 -15.48 -13.64
N PRO A 153 15.26 -16.76 -13.89
CA PRO A 153 15.41 -17.28 -15.25
C PRO A 153 14.11 -17.26 -16.05
N GLU A 154 12.95 -17.28 -15.38
CA GLU A 154 11.66 -17.24 -16.06
C GLU A 154 11.47 -15.94 -16.86
N LEU A 155 12.09 -14.83 -16.42
CA LEU A 155 12.07 -13.57 -17.16
C LEU A 155 13.00 -13.64 -18.39
N GLU A 156 14.08 -14.40 -18.34
CA GLU A 156 15.05 -14.52 -19.43
C GLU A 156 14.56 -15.44 -20.54
N THR A 157 13.61 -16.34 -20.25
CA THR A 157 13.10 -17.35 -21.17
C THR A 157 11.79 -16.96 -21.86
N LEU A 158 11.28 -15.74 -21.65
CA LEU A 158 10.01 -15.28 -22.22
C LEU A 158 9.94 -15.28 -23.75
N GLY A 159 11.03 -15.48 -24.44
CA GLY A 159 11.10 -15.46 -25.90
C GLY A 159 11.40 -16.82 -26.56
N HIS A 160 11.41 -17.90 -25.80
CA HIS A 160 11.76 -19.23 -26.28
C HIS A 160 10.61 -20.20 -26.24
#